data_4d97b8e02165770323e5c673824a657d
#
_entry.id   4d97b8e02165770323e5c673824a657d
#
_cell.length_a   1.000
_cell.length_b   1.000
_cell.length_c   1.000
_cell.angle_alpha   90.00
_cell.angle_beta   90.00
_cell.angle_gamma   90.00
#
_symmetry.space_group_name_H-M   'P 1'
#
loop_
_entity.id
_entity.type
_entity.pdbx_description
1 polymer ?
#
loop_
_entity_poly.entity_id
_entity_poly.type
_entity_poly.pdbx_seq_one_letter_code
_entity_poly.pdbx_strand_id
1 'polypeptide(L)'
;MIGTLRGVVLDAPDVRRLAAFYTALGGWTGLYAHDDWITVETGDGWRIAVQRSPGHVPPRWPDPAYPQQAHLDLRVPDLDAGAA
;
A
#
# COMPACT_ATOMS: atom_id res chain seq x y z
N MET A 1 11.60 20.59 -15.20
CA MET A 1 11.21 19.39 -14.43
C MET A 1 12.44 18.85 -13.73
N ILE A 2 12.40 18.71 -12.39
CA ILE A 2 13.55 18.25 -11.61
C ILE A 2 13.43 16.75 -11.32
N GLY A 3 12.22 16.23 -11.17
CA GLY A 3 12.01 14.82 -10.86
C GLY A 3 10.70 14.29 -11.41
N THR A 4 10.57 12.98 -11.34
CA THR A 4 9.37 12.26 -11.76
C THR A 4 8.85 11.45 -10.58
N LEU A 5 7.55 11.50 -10.32
CA LEU A 5 6.94 10.71 -9.25
C LEU A 5 7.06 9.22 -9.57
N ARG A 6 7.64 8.45 -8.63
CA ARG A 6 7.94 7.04 -8.86
C ARG A 6 7.00 6.10 -8.12
N GLY A 7 6.57 6.49 -6.94
CA GLY A 7 5.72 5.61 -6.15
C GLY A 7 5.33 6.22 -4.82
N VAL A 8 4.73 5.40 -3.99
CA VAL A 8 4.21 5.79 -2.69
C VAL A 8 4.77 4.85 -1.63
N VAL A 9 5.10 5.38 -0.46
CA VAL A 9 5.54 4.59 0.69
C VAL A 9 4.46 4.65 1.76
N LEU A 10 4.03 3.49 2.23
CA LEU A 10 3.02 3.34 3.27
C LEU A 10 3.67 2.84 4.55
N ASP A 11 3.29 3.42 5.69
CA ASP A 11 3.76 2.95 6.99
C ASP A 11 2.84 1.85 7.52
N ALA A 12 3.44 0.83 8.12
CA ALA A 12 2.69 -0.28 8.70
C ALA A 12 3.47 -0.94 9.84
N PRO A 13 2.78 -1.48 10.85
CA PRO A 13 3.46 -2.25 11.89
C PRO A 13 3.92 -3.62 11.38
N ASP A 14 3.21 -4.20 10.40
CA ASP A 14 3.53 -5.49 9.80
C ASP A 14 3.61 -5.32 8.27
N VAL A 15 4.83 -5.16 7.76
CA VAL A 15 5.04 -4.89 6.34
C VAL A 15 4.65 -6.07 5.46
N ARG A 16 4.87 -7.31 5.92
CA ARG A 16 4.55 -8.51 5.12
C ARG A 16 3.06 -8.65 4.91
N ARG A 17 2.29 -8.40 5.96
CA ARG A 17 0.83 -8.51 5.91
C ARG A 17 0.23 -7.47 4.97
N LEU A 18 0.67 -6.21 5.08
CA LEU A 18 0.14 -5.15 4.23
C LEU A 18 0.58 -5.32 2.78
N ALA A 19 1.84 -5.68 2.53
CA ALA A 19 2.34 -5.94 1.18
C ALA A 19 1.60 -7.11 0.54
N ALA A 20 1.33 -8.19 1.28
CA ALA A 20 0.57 -9.33 0.78
C ALA A 20 -0.85 -8.94 0.39
N PHE A 21 -1.48 -8.08 1.18
CA PHE A 21 -2.81 -7.56 0.88
C PHE A 21 -2.83 -6.84 -0.48
N TYR A 22 -1.90 -5.90 -0.69
CA TYR A 22 -1.86 -5.13 -1.95
C TYR A 22 -1.42 -5.99 -3.13
N THR A 23 -0.51 -6.92 -2.93
CA THR A 23 -0.10 -7.85 -3.98
C THR A 23 -1.28 -8.67 -4.47
N ALA A 24 -2.09 -9.19 -3.56
CA ALA A 24 -3.28 -9.97 -3.92
C ALA A 24 -4.34 -9.10 -4.60
N LEU A 25 -4.58 -7.91 -4.05
CA LEU A 25 -5.62 -7.00 -4.57
C LEU A 25 -5.29 -6.50 -5.97
N GLY A 26 -4.03 -6.12 -6.22
CA GLY A 26 -3.62 -5.54 -7.50
C GLY A 26 -3.03 -6.54 -8.49
N GLY A 27 -2.72 -7.75 -8.06
CA GLY A 27 -1.99 -8.71 -8.87
C GLY A 27 -0.57 -8.23 -9.16
N TRP A 28 0.04 -7.49 -8.24
CA TRP A 28 1.32 -6.83 -8.46
C TRP A 28 2.49 -7.76 -8.16
N THR A 29 3.68 -7.38 -8.63
CA THR A 29 4.88 -8.19 -8.53
C THR A 29 5.81 -7.64 -7.45
N GLY A 30 6.29 -8.51 -6.57
CA GLY A 30 7.29 -8.13 -5.58
C GLY A 30 8.63 -7.88 -6.23
N LEU A 31 9.26 -6.74 -5.89
CA LEU A 31 10.58 -6.36 -6.39
C LEU A 31 11.66 -6.54 -5.33
N TYR A 32 11.35 -6.25 -4.08
CA TYR A 32 12.32 -6.25 -3.00
C TYR A 32 11.61 -6.55 -1.69
N ALA A 33 12.23 -7.37 -0.86
CA ALA A 33 11.68 -7.71 0.46
C ALA A 33 12.79 -7.73 1.49
N HIS A 34 12.56 -7.00 2.58
CA HIS A 34 13.40 -6.96 3.77
C HIS A 34 12.48 -6.93 4.99
N ASP A 35 12.99 -7.18 6.17
CA ASP A 35 12.15 -7.23 7.38
C ASP A 35 11.41 -5.91 7.66
N ASP A 36 12.01 -4.78 7.28
CA ASP A 36 11.46 -3.46 7.55
C ASP A 36 10.92 -2.74 6.31
N TRP A 37 11.02 -3.37 5.14
CA TRP A 37 10.67 -2.72 3.88
C TRP A 37 10.33 -3.74 2.80
N ILE A 38 9.18 -3.55 2.15
CA ILE A 38 8.80 -4.37 0.99
C ILE A 38 8.35 -3.43 -0.13
N THR A 39 8.83 -3.68 -1.34
CA THR A 39 8.44 -2.94 -2.53
C THR A 39 7.76 -3.86 -3.52
N VAL A 40 6.63 -3.43 -4.05
CA VAL A 40 5.95 -4.12 -5.15
C VAL A 40 5.80 -3.16 -6.33
N GLU A 41 5.77 -3.71 -7.54
CA GLU A 41 5.58 -2.94 -8.76
C GLU A 41 4.17 -3.16 -9.30
N THR A 42 3.49 -2.08 -9.58
CA THR A 42 2.21 -2.12 -10.28
C THR A 42 2.47 -2.35 -11.78
N GLY A 43 1.46 -2.86 -12.51
CA GLY A 43 1.64 -3.20 -13.91
C GLY A 43 1.92 -1.99 -14.83
N ASP A 44 1.73 -0.78 -14.33
CA ASP A 44 1.89 0.46 -15.09
C ASP A 44 3.14 1.26 -14.70
N GLY A 45 4.08 0.63 -14.01
CA GLY A 45 5.37 1.23 -13.71
C GLY A 45 5.48 1.97 -12.39
N TRP A 46 4.40 2.04 -11.62
CA TRP A 46 4.45 2.61 -10.28
C TRP A 46 4.99 1.61 -9.27
N ARG A 47 5.49 2.12 -8.16
CA ARG A 47 5.94 1.30 -7.04
C ARG A 47 5.20 1.67 -5.79
N ILE A 48 4.78 0.64 -5.05
CA ILE A 48 4.23 0.79 -3.71
C ILE A 48 5.20 0.13 -2.76
N ALA A 49 5.70 0.88 -1.81
CA ALA A 49 6.57 0.36 -0.77
C ALA A 49 5.84 0.39 0.57
N VAL A 50 6.14 -0.59 1.41
CA VAL A 50 5.62 -0.64 2.78
C VAL A 50 6.81 -0.59 3.71
N GLN A 51 6.83 0.40 4.58
CA GLN A 51 7.89 0.64 5.55
C GLN A 51 7.39 0.29 6.94
N ARG A 52 8.22 -0.42 7.70
CA ARG A 52 7.87 -0.75 9.08
C ARG A 52 7.84 0.51 9.94
N SER A 53 6.73 0.68 10.66
CA SER A 53 6.54 1.79 11.59
C SER A 53 5.94 1.25 12.88
N PRO A 54 6.77 0.89 13.88
CA PRO A 54 6.27 0.25 15.10
C PRO A 54 5.29 1.13 15.89
N GLY A 55 5.42 2.44 15.79
CA GLY A 55 4.52 3.38 16.46
C GLY A 55 3.29 3.75 15.66
N HIS A 56 3.06 3.11 14.53
CA HIS A 56 1.93 3.45 13.66
C HIS A 56 0.59 3.18 14.35
N VAL A 57 -0.30 4.18 14.26
CA VAL A 57 -1.68 4.08 14.75
C VAL A 57 -2.60 3.97 13.54
N PRO A 58 -3.28 2.84 13.35
CA PRO A 58 -4.17 2.68 12.20
C PRO A 58 -5.33 3.67 12.23
N PRO A 59 -5.75 4.19 11.08
CA PRO A 59 -6.91 5.06 11.02
C PRO A 59 -8.20 4.29 11.35
N ARG A 60 -9.16 4.98 11.97
CA ARG A 60 -10.50 4.45 12.27
C ARG A 60 -11.52 5.50 11.89
N TRP A 61 -11.69 5.68 10.60
CA TRP A 61 -12.61 6.68 10.08
C TRP A 61 -14.04 6.40 10.52
N PRO A 62 -14.81 7.43 10.96
CA PRO A 62 -14.45 8.85 11.06
C PRO A 62 -13.97 9.31 12.46
N ASP A 63 -13.41 8.42 13.26
CA ASP A 63 -12.96 8.74 14.62
C ASP A 63 -11.76 9.70 14.58
N PRO A 64 -11.86 10.92 15.12
CA PRO A 64 -10.76 11.89 15.08
C PRO A 64 -9.53 11.48 15.90
N ALA A 65 -9.67 10.56 16.85
CA ALA A 65 -8.53 10.03 17.58
C ALA A 65 -7.68 9.08 16.73
N TYR A 66 -8.26 8.56 15.64
CA TYR A 66 -7.59 7.65 14.70
C TYR A 66 -7.80 8.16 13.28
N PRO A 67 -7.21 9.33 12.93
CA PRO A 67 -7.51 9.98 11.66
C PRO A 67 -7.03 9.15 10.48
N GLN A 68 -7.77 9.27 9.38
CA GLN A 68 -7.33 8.70 8.13
C GLN A 68 -6.07 9.41 7.66
N GLN A 69 -5.06 8.66 7.23
CA GLN A 69 -3.76 9.19 6.83
C GLN A 69 -3.67 9.30 5.31
N ALA A 70 -3.53 8.17 4.64
CA ALA A 70 -3.49 8.09 3.20
C ALA A 70 -4.19 6.81 2.76
N HIS A 71 -4.69 6.80 1.54
CA HIS A 71 -5.31 5.60 0.99
C HIS A 71 -4.99 5.50 -0.49
N LEU A 72 -5.18 4.31 -1.04
CA LEU A 72 -5.02 4.06 -2.46
C LEU A 72 -6.40 3.79 -3.07
N ASP A 73 -6.63 4.38 -4.23
CA ASP A 73 -7.84 4.13 -5.02
C ASP A 73 -7.48 3.17 -6.15
N LEU A 74 -8.21 2.08 -6.25
CA LEU A 74 -8.04 1.11 -7.32
C LEU A 74 -9.28 1.08 -8.20
N ARG A 75 -9.07 1.13 -9.51
CA ARG A 75 -10.12 0.93 -10.47
C ARG A 75 -10.29 -0.57 -10.68
N VAL A 76 -11.53 -1.06 -10.60
CA VAL A 76 -11.85 -2.46 -10.88
C VAL A 76 -12.88 -2.53 -12.00
N PRO A 77 -12.75 -3.48 -12.93
CA PRO A 77 -13.72 -3.62 -14.01
C PRO A 77 -15.06 -4.18 -13.56
N ASP A 78 -15.10 -4.89 -12.43
CA ASP A 78 -16.27 -5.52 -11.86
C ASP A 78 -16.27 -5.30 -10.35
N LEU A 79 -17.24 -4.54 -9.83
CA LEU A 79 -17.32 -4.23 -8.41
C LEU A 79 -17.53 -5.46 -7.54
N ASP A 80 -18.29 -6.45 -8.02
CA ASP A 80 -18.50 -7.68 -7.26
C ASP A 80 -17.20 -8.45 -7.11
N ALA A 81 -16.41 -8.57 -8.19
CA ALA A 81 -15.10 -9.19 -8.13
C ALA A 81 -14.14 -8.39 -7.25
N GLY A 82 -14.20 -7.06 -7.30
CA GLY A 82 -13.37 -6.20 -6.47
C GLY A 82 -13.71 -6.26 -5.00
N ALA A 83 -14.97 -6.55 -4.66
CA ALA A 83 -15.42 -6.67 -3.28
C ALA A 83 -15.12 -8.04 -2.67
N ALA A 84 -14.86 -9.02 -3.49
CA ALA A 84 -14.49 -10.35 -3.02
C ALA A 84 -13.06 -10.36 -2.49
#